data_bd75ffd14d7c5bd30d372b6458746c39
#
_entry.id   bd75ffd14d7c5bd30d372b6458746c39
#
_cell.length_a   1.000
_cell.length_b   1.000
_cell.length_c   1.000
_cell.angle_alpha   90.00
_cell.angle_beta   90.00
_cell.angle_gamma   90.00
#
_symmetry.space_group_name_H-M   'P 1'
#
loop_
_entity.id
_entity.type
_entity.pdbx_description
1 polymer ?
#
loop_
_entity_poly.entity_id
_entity_poly.type
_entity_poly.pdbx_seq_one_letter_code
_entity_poly.pdbx_strand_id
1 'polypeptide(L)' 'MYEVVLINEKGQRFTREFYSEYLFRKFLNRAKRSKKLTVVSYGRKY' A
#
# COMPACT_ATOMS: atom_id res chain seq x y z
N MET A 1 -7.28 5.40 10.47
CA MET A 1 -6.96 4.25 9.62
C MET A 1 -6.27 4.73 8.35
N TYR A 2 -5.32 3.95 7.87
CA TYR A 2 -4.57 4.28 6.66
C TYR A 2 -4.81 3.20 5.61
N GLU A 3 -4.84 3.60 4.36
CA GLU A 3 -5.17 2.70 3.26
C GLU A 3 -4.11 2.81 2.15
N VAL A 4 -3.74 1.67 1.58
CA VAL A 4 -2.84 1.63 0.42
C VAL A 4 -3.50 0.76 -0.64
N VAL A 5 -3.66 1.30 -1.84
CA VAL A 5 -4.20 0.56 -2.98
C VAL A 5 -3.05 0.21 -3.92
N LEU A 6 -2.93 -1.07 -4.24
CA LEU A 6 -1.82 -1.58 -5.02
C LEU A 6 -2.31 -2.49 -6.14
N ILE A 7 -1.43 -2.68 -7.12
CA ILE A 7 -1.64 -3.66 -8.20
C ILE A 7 -0.44 -4.61 -8.15
N ASN A 8 -0.70 -5.91 -8.18
CA ASN A 8 0.36 -6.92 -8.19
C ASN A 8 0.88 -7.16 -9.61
N GLU A 9 1.87 -8.04 -9.74
CA GLU A 9 2.48 -8.35 -11.04
C GLU A 9 1.52 -8.99 -12.03
N LYS A 10 0.41 -9.54 -11.55
CA LYS A 10 -0.62 -10.14 -12.39
C LYS A 10 -1.68 -9.12 -12.85
N GLY A 11 -1.54 -7.88 -12.42
CA GLY A 11 -2.49 -6.83 -12.75
C GLY A 11 -3.72 -6.79 -11.85
N GLN A 12 -3.71 -7.54 -10.77
CA GLN A 12 -4.83 -7.56 -9.82
C GLN A 12 -4.69 -6.42 -8.80
N ARG A 13 -5.74 -5.66 -8.62
CA ARG A 13 -5.77 -4.55 -7.67
C ARG A 13 -6.28 -5.04 -6.32
N PHE A 14 -5.61 -4.62 -5.26
CA PHE A 14 -6.01 -4.95 -3.90
C PHE A 14 -5.71 -3.80 -2.96
N THR A 15 -6.35 -3.80 -1.79
CA THR A 15 -6.22 -2.75 -0.79
C THR A 15 -5.69 -3.33 0.51
N ARG A 16 -4.75 -2.63 1.13
CA ARG A 16 -4.25 -2.94 2.47
C ARG A 16 -4.63 -1.82 3.41
N GLU A 17 -5.04 -2.18 4.61
CA GLU A 17 -5.44 -1.22 5.63
C GLU A 17 -4.57 -1.38 6.87
N PHE A 18 -4.21 -0.25 7.49
CA PHE A 18 -3.36 -0.23 8.67
C PHE A 18 -3.93 0.71 9.71
N TYR A 19 -3.89 0.31 10.97
CA TYR A 19 -4.32 1.16 12.07
C TYR A 19 -3.20 2.04 12.60
N SER A 20 -1.94 1.66 12.34
CA SER A 20 -0.76 2.36 12.81
C SER A 20 -0.10 3.12 11.66
N GLU A 21 0.21 4.40 11.88
CA GLU A 21 0.95 5.18 10.91
C GLU A 21 2.32 4.58 10.64
N TYR A 22 2.97 4.06 11.69
CA TYR A 22 4.28 3.42 11.57
C TYR A 22 4.22 2.23 10.62
N LEU A 23 3.25 1.33 10.80
CA LEU A 23 3.10 0.17 9.95
C LEU A 23 2.73 0.56 8.52
N PHE A 24 1.88 1.56 8.38
CA PHE A 24 1.50 2.09 7.09
C PHE A 24 2.71 2.60 6.31
N ARG A 25 3.53 3.44 6.95
CA ARG A 25 4.73 3.99 6.30
C ARG A 25 5.74 2.91 5.96
N LYS A 26 5.93 1.95 6.86
CA LYS A 26 6.84 0.84 6.66
C LYS A 26 6.44 0.00 5.45
N PHE A 27 5.17 -0.34 5.38
CA PHE A 27 4.63 -1.08 4.25
C PHE A 27 4.76 -0.30 2.95
N LEU A 28 4.41 0.98 2.98
CA LEU A 28 4.44 1.84 1.79
C LEU A 28 5.86 1.95 1.23
N ASN A 29 6.86 2.17 2.09
CA ASN A 29 8.25 2.22 1.66
C ASN A 29 8.70 0.92 1.02
N ARG A 30 8.29 -0.20 1.60
CA ARG A 30 8.61 -1.51 1.07
C ARG A 30 7.95 -1.74 -0.29
N ALA A 31 6.69 -1.38 -0.41
CA ALA A 31 5.94 -1.54 -1.66
C ALA A 31 6.52 -0.69 -2.79
N LYS A 32 6.95 0.53 -2.47
CA LYS A 32 7.57 1.41 -3.47
C LYS A 32 8.88 0.84 -4.02
N ARG A 33 9.58 0.06 -3.23
CA ARG A 33 10.84 -0.57 -3.64
C ARG A 33 10.62 -1.88 -4.37
N SER A 34 9.44 -2.46 -4.25
CA SER A 34 9.13 -3.74 -4.87
C SER A 34 8.87 -3.56 -6.36
N LYS A 35 9.49 -4.39 -7.17
CA LYS A 35 9.22 -4.42 -8.61
C LYS A 35 7.96 -5.17 -8.95
N LYS A 36 7.44 -5.95 -7.99
CA LYS A 36 6.25 -6.78 -8.18
C LYS A 36 4.96 -6.06 -7.78
N LEU A 37 5.07 -4.95 -7.09
CA LEU A 37 3.91 -4.20 -6.62
C LEU A 37 3.96 -2.77 -7.13
N THR A 38 2.81 -2.28 -7.57
CA THR A 38 2.67 -0.90 -8.01
C THR A 38 1.68 -0.20 -7.09
N VAL A 39 2.11 0.86 -6.42
CA VAL A 39 1.25 1.63 -5.54
C VAL A 39 0.41 2.58 -6.40
N VAL A 40 -0.90 2.40 -6.35
CA VAL A 40 -1.85 3.23 -7.11
C VAL A 40 -2.20 4.49 -6.34
N SER A 41 -2.55 4.32 -5.06
CA SER A 41 -2.89 5.44 -4.20
C SER A 41 -2.70 5.04 -2.75
N TYR A 42 -2.63 6.04 -1.88
CA TYR A 42 -2.52 5.80 -0.45
C TYR A 42 -2.96 7.05 0.29
N GLY A 43 -3.27 6.89 1.58
CA GLY A 43 -3.61 8.03 2.39
C GLY A 43 -4.35 7.64 3.65
N ARG A 44 -4.73 8.67 4.39
CA ARG A 44 -5.51 8.51 5.61
C ARG A 44 -6.98 8.43 5.23
N LYS A 45 -7.64 7.40 5.72
CA LYS A 45 -9.05 7.19 5.43
C LYS A 45 -9.96 7.84 6.46
N TYR A 46 -9.55 7.87 7.72
CA TYR A 46 -10.28 8.51 8.81
C TYR A 46 -9.34 9.26 9.71
#